data_92038468ae42270ef4b9c26ff0ce5b72
#
_entry.id   92038468ae42270ef4b9c26ff0ce5b72
#
_cell.length_a   1.000
_cell.length_b   1.000
_cell.length_c   1.000
_cell.angle_alpha   90.00
_cell.angle_beta   90.00
_cell.angle_gamma   90.00
#
_symmetry.space_group_name_H-M   'P 1'
#
loop_
_entity.id
_entity.type
_entity.pdbx_description
1 polymer ?
#
loop_
_entity_poly.entity_id
_entity_poly.type
_entity_poly.pdbx_seq_one_letter_code
_entity_poly.pdbx_strand_id
1 'polypeptide(L)'
;MHWKTLKKILTHPEPPGYRQRKVRPQQKLGPYQERIEQILKEDQLLPRKQRHTAKRVWERLKEAGFTGGYTAVKEAVRELTQRNQEVFVPLVHPPGEAQMDFGHALVKMNGVLRKVAFFVMALPYSDAVFVQAFERECTETFWEGHVQAFGFFGGVPRRITYDNTKVAVAQILGGGKERRLTHGFLQLKSHYLFAHHFCRIRKGNEKGVVEGLVKFTRLNFFVPVPQVRDFEELNGFLRQRCEEDRQRRLRGQPGTKAQLLVEDQTAFLPLPAVPFEACRKVSTTASSLSLVRFDSNDYSVPVRWAHHPIVVKGYWQEVVLCAQGQEVARHRRNWAAEQVTFEPLHYLALLERKPGAFDHARPLAGWTLPECFLLLRRRLEAERDGDGTREYIRVLRLLEKHPLAQLRPAVEQGLKAGALTRDAIAQFLYPQPDWRLTLFSLAGHPHLQHVKVTAPDVTQYETLLGGVR
;
A
#
# COMPACT_ATOMS: atom_id res chain seq x y z
N MET A 1 29.32 72.92 -31.81
CA MET A 1 28.38 72.46 -30.75
C MET A 1 27.64 73.62 -30.19
N HIS A 2 26.33 73.63 -30.07
CA HIS A 2 25.56 74.77 -29.59
C HIS A 2 25.79 74.96 -28.05
N TRP A 3 25.97 76.23 -27.59
CA TRP A 3 26.28 76.59 -26.18
C TRP A 3 25.33 75.92 -25.16
N LYS A 4 24.04 75.80 -25.48
CA LYS A 4 23.06 75.14 -24.63
C LYS A 4 23.35 73.65 -24.42
N THR A 5 23.93 72.96 -25.44
CA THR A 5 24.32 71.54 -25.36
C THR A 5 25.58 71.39 -24.53
N LEU A 6 26.55 72.29 -24.67
CA LEU A 6 27.78 72.30 -23.86
C LEU A 6 27.48 72.53 -22.38
N LYS A 7 26.61 73.48 -22.06
CA LYS A 7 26.18 73.75 -20.69
C LYS A 7 25.44 72.57 -20.09
N LYS A 8 24.64 71.81 -20.88
CA LYS A 8 23.94 70.63 -20.43
C LYS A 8 24.88 69.45 -20.13
N ILE A 9 25.93 69.28 -20.91
CA ILE A 9 26.97 68.26 -20.73
C ILE A 9 27.80 68.61 -19.46
N LEU A 10 28.16 69.87 -19.24
CA LEU A 10 28.92 70.32 -18.08
C LEU A 10 28.14 70.24 -16.80
N THR A 11 26.80 70.43 -16.85
CA THR A 11 25.93 70.35 -15.64
C THR A 11 25.53 68.91 -15.31
N HIS A 12 25.60 68.00 -16.29
CA HIS A 12 25.25 66.59 -16.13
C HIS A 12 26.27 65.74 -16.89
N PRO A 13 27.46 65.49 -16.31
CA PRO A 13 28.53 64.74 -16.96
C PRO A 13 28.10 63.27 -17.24
N GLU A 14 27.20 62.73 -16.45
CA GLU A 14 26.50 61.48 -16.77
C GLU A 14 25.06 61.82 -17.28
N PRO A 15 24.64 61.24 -18.45
CA PRO A 15 23.29 61.43 -18.93
C PRO A 15 22.30 61.01 -17.83
N PRO A 16 21.36 61.88 -17.35
CA PRO A 16 20.39 61.45 -16.38
C PRO A 16 19.57 60.33 -17.01
N GLY A 17 19.58 59.14 -16.41
CA GLY A 17 18.79 58.01 -16.84
C GLY A 17 17.31 58.41 -17.01
N TYR A 18 16.57 57.66 -17.79
CA TYR A 18 15.15 57.90 -18.09
C TYR A 18 14.36 58.03 -16.76
N ARG A 19 13.96 59.22 -16.40
CA ARG A 19 13.20 59.53 -15.19
C ARG A 19 11.70 59.69 -15.54
N GLN A 20 11.01 58.55 -15.68
CA GLN A 20 9.57 58.60 -15.76
C GLN A 20 8.95 58.84 -14.40
N ARG A 21 8.56 60.07 -14.10
CA ARG A 21 7.95 60.44 -12.79
C ARG A 21 6.47 60.14 -12.69
N LYS A 22 5.79 59.85 -13.79
CA LYS A 22 4.36 59.47 -13.85
C LYS A 22 4.17 58.30 -14.77
N VAL A 23 3.42 57.32 -14.30
CA VAL A 23 2.97 56.19 -15.14
C VAL A 23 2.13 56.77 -16.25
N ARG A 24 2.43 56.46 -17.53
CA ARG A 24 1.61 56.91 -18.68
C ARG A 24 0.22 56.29 -18.55
N PRO A 25 -0.85 57.12 -18.56
CA PRO A 25 -2.21 56.57 -18.50
C PRO A 25 -2.43 55.68 -19.71
N GLN A 26 -2.97 54.46 -19.49
CA GLN A 26 -3.33 53.54 -20.55
C GLN A 26 -4.57 54.05 -21.28
N GLN A 27 -4.41 54.98 -22.24
CA GLN A 27 -5.47 55.74 -22.86
C GLN A 27 -6.64 54.86 -23.41
N LYS A 28 -6.34 53.67 -23.94
CA LYS A 28 -7.36 52.76 -24.50
C LYS A 28 -7.97 51.81 -23.47
N LEU A 29 -7.23 51.35 -22.47
CA LEU A 29 -7.67 50.35 -21.52
C LEU A 29 -8.18 50.98 -20.20
N GLY A 30 -7.73 52.20 -19.86
CA GLY A 30 -8.08 52.87 -18.60
C GLY A 30 -9.59 52.89 -18.32
N PRO A 31 -10.45 53.32 -19.31
CA PRO A 31 -11.89 53.33 -19.09
C PRO A 31 -12.55 51.98 -18.83
N TYR A 32 -11.86 50.86 -19.15
CA TYR A 32 -12.37 49.50 -19.00
C TYR A 32 -11.77 48.75 -17.81
N GLN A 33 -10.89 49.38 -17.06
CA GLN A 33 -10.16 48.74 -15.97
C GLN A 33 -11.09 48.29 -14.83
N GLU A 34 -12.02 49.15 -14.43
CA GLU A 34 -13.04 48.82 -13.44
C GLU A 34 -13.91 47.63 -13.87
N ARG A 35 -14.24 47.56 -15.16
CA ARG A 35 -15.03 46.44 -15.71
C ARG A 35 -14.26 45.12 -15.70
N ILE A 36 -12.94 45.15 -15.96
CA ILE A 36 -12.09 43.97 -15.82
C ILE A 36 -12.06 43.53 -14.36
N GLU A 37 -11.89 44.45 -13.42
CA GLU A 37 -11.88 44.15 -11.98
C GLU A 37 -13.21 43.54 -11.53
N GLN A 38 -14.33 44.05 -12.00
CA GLN A 38 -15.66 43.54 -11.72
C GLN A 38 -15.82 42.08 -12.22
N ILE A 39 -15.46 41.84 -13.49
CA ILE A 39 -15.49 40.47 -14.07
C ILE A 39 -14.63 39.51 -13.24
N LEU A 40 -13.42 39.91 -12.83
CA LEU A 40 -12.53 39.08 -12.05
C LEU A 40 -13.04 38.83 -10.62
N LYS A 41 -13.75 39.80 -10.01
CA LYS A 41 -14.43 39.63 -8.72
C LYS A 41 -15.60 38.66 -8.82
N GLU A 42 -16.43 38.78 -9.84
CA GLU A 42 -17.53 37.84 -10.13
C GLU A 42 -17.01 36.43 -10.36
N ASP A 43 -15.89 36.26 -11.07
CA ASP A 43 -15.21 35.00 -11.30
C ASP A 43 -14.75 34.28 -10.01
N GLN A 44 -14.40 35.03 -8.95
CA GLN A 44 -14.00 34.43 -7.69
C GLN A 44 -15.13 33.63 -7.03
N LEU A 45 -16.39 33.99 -7.30
CA LEU A 45 -17.58 33.29 -6.80
C LEU A 45 -17.91 32.04 -7.62
N LEU A 46 -17.33 31.88 -8.81
CA LEU A 46 -17.60 30.77 -9.72
C LEU A 46 -16.56 29.63 -9.58
N PRO A 47 -16.94 28.39 -9.93
CA PRO A 47 -16.00 27.28 -10.01
C PRO A 47 -14.85 27.60 -10.98
N ARG A 48 -13.61 27.22 -10.63
CA ARG A 48 -12.40 27.53 -11.42
C ARG A 48 -12.50 27.19 -12.91
N LYS A 49 -13.24 26.14 -13.26
CA LYS A 49 -13.46 25.71 -14.66
C LYS A 49 -14.43 26.58 -15.44
N GLN A 50 -15.19 27.45 -14.78
CA GLN A 50 -16.17 28.36 -15.37
C GLN A 50 -15.77 29.84 -15.33
N ARG A 51 -14.53 30.15 -14.89
CA ARG A 51 -13.98 31.51 -14.84
C ARG A 51 -13.54 31.96 -16.21
N HIS A 52 -13.64 33.28 -16.44
CA HIS A 52 -13.22 33.89 -17.70
C HIS A 52 -11.71 33.70 -17.93
N THR A 53 -11.34 33.31 -19.14
CA THR A 53 -9.94 33.40 -19.58
C THR A 53 -9.66 34.84 -20.02
N ALA A 54 -8.39 35.27 -20.01
CA ALA A 54 -8.01 36.59 -20.49
C ALA A 54 -8.53 36.87 -21.93
N LYS A 55 -8.65 35.83 -22.76
CA LYS A 55 -9.24 35.92 -24.12
C LYS A 55 -10.72 36.22 -24.02
N ARG A 56 -11.48 35.56 -23.17
CA ARG A 56 -12.92 35.79 -23.00
C ARG A 56 -13.19 37.17 -22.39
N VAL A 57 -12.35 37.64 -21.44
CA VAL A 57 -12.43 39.01 -20.95
C VAL A 57 -12.23 40.01 -22.09
N TRP A 58 -11.25 39.84 -22.96
CA TRP A 58 -11.01 40.70 -24.12
C TRP A 58 -12.19 40.69 -25.09
N GLU A 59 -12.79 39.54 -25.38
CA GLU A 59 -13.97 39.43 -26.24
C GLU A 59 -15.15 40.22 -25.65
N ARG A 60 -15.44 40.08 -24.34
CA ARG A 60 -16.48 40.86 -23.64
C ARG A 60 -16.22 42.38 -23.65
N LEU A 61 -14.95 42.77 -23.57
CA LEU A 61 -14.59 44.19 -23.68
C LEU A 61 -14.79 44.70 -25.11
N LYS A 62 -14.53 43.89 -26.14
CA LYS A 62 -14.84 44.22 -27.54
C LYS A 62 -16.35 44.41 -27.78
N GLU A 63 -17.16 43.53 -27.21
CA GLU A 63 -18.61 43.64 -27.20
C GLU A 63 -19.10 44.98 -26.57
N ALA A 64 -18.30 45.51 -25.62
CA ALA A 64 -18.53 46.76 -24.94
C ALA A 64 -17.86 47.99 -25.60
N GLY A 65 -17.31 47.83 -26.86
CA GLY A 65 -16.72 48.93 -27.61
C GLY A 65 -15.20 49.10 -27.45
N PHE A 66 -14.49 48.17 -26.82
CA PHE A 66 -13.03 48.25 -26.70
C PHE A 66 -12.33 47.95 -28.02
N THR A 67 -11.49 48.87 -28.51
CA THR A 67 -10.77 48.77 -29.79
C THR A 67 -9.31 48.35 -29.65
N GLY A 68 -8.87 48.04 -28.43
CA GLY A 68 -7.47 47.66 -28.14
C GLY A 68 -7.12 46.20 -28.39
N GLY A 69 -5.81 45.90 -28.43
CA GLY A 69 -5.30 44.57 -28.66
C GLY A 69 -5.44 43.62 -27.46
N TYR A 70 -5.44 42.31 -27.72
CA TYR A 70 -5.50 41.26 -26.70
C TYR A 70 -4.37 41.34 -25.67
N THR A 71 -3.14 41.69 -26.11
CA THR A 71 -1.96 41.72 -25.24
C THR A 71 -2.14 42.67 -24.04
N ALA A 72 -2.72 43.88 -24.28
CA ALA A 72 -2.95 44.86 -23.22
C ALA A 72 -3.95 44.33 -22.17
N VAL A 73 -5.00 43.64 -22.59
CA VAL A 73 -6.00 43.02 -21.68
C VAL A 73 -5.40 41.85 -20.94
N LYS A 74 -4.58 41.01 -21.60
CA LYS A 74 -3.88 39.89 -20.97
C LYS A 74 -2.93 40.35 -19.86
N GLU A 75 -2.18 41.43 -20.11
CA GLU A 75 -1.30 42.04 -19.11
C GLU A 75 -2.07 42.61 -17.92
N ALA A 76 -3.16 43.38 -18.19
CA ALA A 76 -4.00 43.91 -17.12
C ALA A 76 -4.67 42.81 -16.29
N VAL A 77 -5.22 41.78 -16.90
CA VAL A 77 -5.79 40.60 -16.20
C VAL A 77 -4.71 39.93 -15.35
N ARG A 78 -3.49 39.76 -15.87
CA ARG A 78 -2.37 39.19 -15.12
C ARG A 78 -1.98 40.06 -13.92
N GLU A 79 -1.84 41.36 -14.09
CA GLU A 79 -1.51 42.29 -13.01
C GLU A 79 -2.59 42.31 -11.93
N LEU A 80 -3.85 42.41 -12.29
CA LEU A 80 -4.98 42.41 -11.36
C LEU A 80 -5.11 41.08 -10.63
N THR A 81 -4.88 39.95 -11.33
CA THR A 81 -4.85 38.63 -10.72
C THR A 81 -3.69 38.47 -9.75
N GLN A 82 -2.50 39.01 -10.06
CA GLN A 82 -1.34 38.98 -9.17
C GLN A 82 -1.55 39.89 -7.95
N ARG A 83 -2.13 41.10 -8.11
CA ARG A 83 -2.46 42.00 -6.98
C ARG A 83 -3.49 41.40 -6.02
N ASN A 84 -4.40 40.57 -6.53
CA ASN A 84 -5.44 39.90 -5.74
C ASN A 84 -5.03 38.53 -5.24
N GLN A 85 -3.76 38.10 -5.44
CA GLN A 85 -3.26 36.86 -4.83
C GLN A 85 -3.15 37.06 -3.31
N GLU A 86 -3.74 36.12 -2.59
CA GLU A 86 -3.69 36.07 -1.13
C GLU A 86 -2.23 35.93 -0.69
N VAL A 87 -1.78 36.80 0.20
CA VAL A 87 -0.45 36.73 0.79
C VAL A 87 -0.55 35.99 2.12
N PHE A 88 0.26 34.96 2.27
CA PHE A 88 0.27 34.09 3.45
C PHE A 88 1.36 34.50 4.43
N VAL A 89 1.05 34.46 5.72
CA VAL A 89 2.05 34.62 6.77
C VAL A 89 2.74 33.26 6.97
N PRO A 90 4.08 33.18 6.91
CA PRO A 90 4.78 31.97 7.28
C PRO A 90 4.44 31.56 8.71
N LEU A 91 3.95 30.33 8.89
CA LEU A 91 3.63 29.78 10.21
C LEU A 91 4.86 29.09 10.77
N VAL A 92 5.09 29.29 12.08
CA VAL A 92 6.09 28.53 12.83
C VAL A 92 5.37 27.32 13.45
N HIS A 93 5.90 26.15 13.23
CA HIS A 93 5.40 24.93 13.83
C HIS A 93 6.34 24.49 14.95
N PRO A 94 5.84 24.23 16.16
CA PRO A 94 6.66 23.69 17.24
C PRO A 94 7.04 22.23 16.96
N PRO A 95 8.11 21.72 17.59
CA PRO A 95 8.44 20.30 17.53
C PRO A 95 7.28 19.41 18.00
N GLY A 96 7.16 18.23 17.39
CA GLY A 96 6.13 17.26 17.74
C GLY A 96 4.79 17.44 17.02
N GLU A 97 4.70 18.34 16.05
CA GLU A 97 3.55 18.43 15.15
C GLU A 97 3.78 17.69 13.83
N ALA A 98 2.72 17.11 13.30
CA ALA A 98 2.74 16.46 11.99
C ALA A 98 1.59 16.96 11.11
N GLN A 99 1.76 16.83 9.81
CA GLN A 99 0.72 17.02 8.81
C GLN A 99 0.63 15.79 7.92
N MET A 100 -0.58 15.35 7.60
CA MET A 100 -0.85 14.16 6.81
C MET A 100 -1.79 14.47 5.66
N ASP A 101 -1.50 13.90 4.49
CA ASP A 101 -2.41 13.94 3.32
C ASP A 101 -2.21 12.70 2.44
N PHE A 102 -3.18 12.47 1.53
CA PHE A 102 -3.04 11.52 0.45
C PHE A 102 -2.77 12.21 -0.88
N GLY A 103 -1.90 11.61 -1.66
CA GLY A 103 -1.65 12.00 -3.04
C GLY A 103 -1.84 10.84 -4.01
N HIS A 104 -1.74 11.16 -5.31
CA HIS A 104 -1.75 10.13 -6.35
C HIS A 104 -0.57 10.35 -7.28
N ALA A 105 0.03 9.24 -7.74
CA ALA A 105 1.13 9.24 -8.69
C ALA A 105 0.97 8.11 -9.71
N LEU A 106 1.71 8.18 -10.81
CA LEU A 106 1.83 7.10 -11.77
C LEU A 106 3.07 6.27 -11.47
N VAL A 107 2.95 4.95 -11.59
CA VAL A 107 4.02 3.98 -11.40
C VAL A 107 3.89 2.91 -12.49
N LYS A 108 5.00 2.44 -13.03
CA LYS A 108 5.04 1.31 -13.96
C LYS A 108 5.29 0.02 -13.18
N MET A 109 4.24 -0.77 -13.00
CA MET A 109 4.30 -2.02 -12.23
C MET A 109 4.17 -3.22 -13.16
N ASN A 110 5.16 -4.11 -13.17
CA ASN A 110 5.28 -5.21 -14.15
C ASN A 110 5.07 -4.74 -15.60
N GLY A 111 5.64 -3.59 -15.97
CA GLY A 111 5.52 -3.04 -17.32
C GLY A 111 4.22 -2.26 -17.58
N VAL A 112 3.20 -2.35 -16.70
CA VAL A 112 1.90 -1.69 -16.84
C VAL A 112 1.88 -0.39 -16.07
N LEU A 113 1.49 0.71 -16.72
CA LEU A 113 1.33 2.01 -16.08
C LEU A 113 0.05 2.02 -15.23
N ARG A 114 0.22 2.25 -13.92
CA ARG A 114 -0.89 2.26 -12.94
C ARG A 114 -0.89 3.55 -12.13
N LYS A 115 -2.07 4.02 -11.77
CA LYS A 115 -2.25 5.09 -10.80
C LYS A 115 -2.32 4.49 -9.41
N VAL A 116 -1.42 4.92 -8.51
CA VAL A 116 -1.39 4.51 -7.11
C VAL A 116 -1.75 5.67 -6.20
N ALA A 117 -2.32 5.38 -5.05
CA ALA A 117 -2.43 6.34 -3.96
C ALA A 117 -1.13 6.32 -3.14
N PHE A 118 -0.73 7.43 -2.58
CA PHE A 118 0.34 7.46 -1.59
C PHE A 118 -0.06 8.28 -0.38
N PHE A 119 0.21 7.75 0.79
CA PHE A 119 0.14 8.42 2.07
C PHE A 119 1.42 9.24 2.26
N VAL A 120 1.30 10.46 2.73
CA VAL A 120 2.44 11.27 3.12
C VAL A 120 2.19 11.89 4.49
N MET A 121 3.18 11.74 5.38
CA MET A 121 3.21 12.43 6.67
C MET A 121 4.51 13.22 6.77
N ALA A 122 4.40 14.48 7.15
CA ALA A 122 5.56 15.35 7.36
C ALA A 122 5.52 15.99 8.73
N LEU A 123 6.71 16.27 9.24
CA LEU A 123 6.95 17.02 10.45
C LEU A 123 7.35 18.45 10.05
N PRO A 124 6.48 19.46 10.19
CA PRO A 124 6.76 20.80 9.68
C PRO A 124 7.98 21.48 10.32
N TYR A 125 8.37 21.07 11.53
CA TYR A 125 9.55 21.61 12.21
C TYR A 125 10.86 21.13 11.57
N SER A 126 11.04 19.83 11.43
CA SER A 126 12.24 19.23 10.85
C SER A 126 12.18 19.10 9.32
N ASP A 127 11.00 19.28 8.72
CA ASP A 127 10.69 18.97 7.31
C ASP A 127 10.99 17.49 6.94
N ALA A 128 11.07 16.61 7.94
CA ALA A 128 11.20 15.19 7.73
C ALA A 128 9.89 14.62 7.16
N VAL A 129 9.99 13.72 6.18
CA VAL A 129 8.84 13.18 5.46
C VAL A 129 8.86 11.66 5.47
N PHE A 130 7.68 11.07 5.60
CA PHE A 130 7.42 9.65 5.38
C PHE A 130 6.40 9.48 4.26
N VAL A 131 6.68 8.57 3.33
CA VAL A 131 5.81 8.28 2.18
C VAL A 131 5.65 6.78 2.04
N GLN A 132 4.40 6.34 1.82
CA GLN A 132 4.07 4.95 1.52
C GLN A 132 3.00 4.88 0.44
N ALA A 133 3.19 4.01 -0.54
CA ALA A 133 2.24 3.80 -1.64
C ALA A 133 1.27 2.66 -1.35
N PHE A 134 0.05 2.81 -1.87
CA PHE A 134 -1.06 1.87 -1.72
C PHE A 134 -1.85 1.74 -3.00
N GLU A 135 -2.63 0.68 -3.14
CA GLU A 135 -3.52 0.48 -4.29
C GLU A 135 -4.56 1.61 -4.40
N ARG A 136 -5.15 2.01 -3.28
CA ARG A 136 -6.12 3.11 -3.20
C ARG A 136 -6.19 3.70 -1.78
N GLU A 137 -6.80 4.87 -1.66
CA GLU A 137 -7.13 5.50 -0.39
C GLU A 137 -8.35 4.82 0.23
N CYS A 138 -8.19 4.27 1.45
CA CYS A 138 -9.25 3.69 2.25
C CYS A 138 -8.88 3.70 3.74
N THR A 139 -9.78 3.22 4.60
CA THR A 139 -9.56 3.22 6.05
C THR A 139 -8.34 2.39 6.46
N GLU A 140 -8.16 1.22 5.87
CA GLU A 140 -7.06 0.32 6.18
C GLU A 140 -5.69 0.92 5.78
N THR A 141 -5.63 1.58 4.60
CA THR A 141 -4.41 2.25 4.13
C THR A 141 -4.10 3.53 4.92
N PHE A 142 -5.14 4.21 5.43
CA PHE A 142 -4.99 5.33 6.35
C PHE A 142 -4.37 4.87 7.67
N TRP A 143 -4.88 3.79 8.26
CA TRP A 143 -4.33 3.23 9.49
C TRP A 143 -2.89 2.73 9.31
N GLU A 144 -2.66 1.94 8.27
CA GLU A 144 -1.33 1.40 7.96
C GLU A 144 -0.31 2.50 7.75
N GLY A 145 -0.65 3.55 6.99
CA GLY A 145 0.22 4.70 6.78
C GLY A 145 0.64 5.38 8.09
N HIS A 146 -0.27 5.49 9.07
CA HIS A 146 0.05 6.05 10.39
C HIS A 146 0.97 5.12 11.19
N VAL A 147 0.65 3.82 11.25
CA VAL A 147 1.46 2.82 11.95
C VAL A 147 2.91 2.84 11.45
N GLN A 148 3.06 2.82 10.13
CA GLN A 148 4.38 2.83 9.49
C GLN A 148 5.10 4.17 9.66
N ALA A 149 4.39 5.30 9.59
CA ALA A 149 4.95 6.62 9.80
C ALA A 149 5.47 6.80 11.25
N PHE A 150 4.70 6.37 12.24
CA PHE A 150 5.09 6.45 13.64
C PHE A 150 6.31 5.56 13.94
N GLY A 151 6.35 4.35 13.37
CA GLY A 151 7.53 3.49 13.43
C GLY A 151 8.76 4.11 12.76
N PHE A 152 8.57 4.75 11.59
CA PHE A 152 9.64 5.42 10.86
C PHE A 152 10.20 6.65 11.58
N PHE A 153 9.36 7.45 12.23
CA PHE A 153 9.78 8.62 13.01
C PHE A 153 10.28 8.25 14.41
N GLY A 154 10.02 7.02 14.88
CA GLY A 154 10.43 6.56 16.20
C GLY A 154 9.58 7.09 17.35
N GLY A 155 8.34 7.54 17.08
CA GLY A 155 7.42 8.07 18.08
C GLY A 155 6.14 8.61 17.46
N VAL A 156 5.20 9.03 18.28
CA VAL A 156 3.90 9.55 17.86
C VAL A 156 3.87 11.06 17.99
N PRO A 157 3.69 11.84 16.92
CA PRO A 157 3.52 13.29 17.00
C PRO A 157 2.36 13.65 17.94
N ARG A 158 2.55 14.66 18.80
CA ARG A 158 1.50 15.07 19.77
C ARG A 158 0.25 15.59 19.09
N ARG A 159 0.40 16.25 17.94
CA ARG A 159 -0.71 16.79 17.16
C ARG A 159 -0.51 16.54 15.69
N ILE A 160 -1.56 16.03 15.02
CA ILE A 160 -1.54 15.76 13.59
C ILE A 160 -2.62 16.60 12.92
N THR A 161 -2.24 17.35 11.90
CA THR A 161 -3.14 18.14 11.07
C THR A 161 -3.55 17.34 9.82
N TYR A 162 -4.85 17.30 9.57
CA TYR A 162 -5.46 16.59 8.44
C TYR A 162 -6.20 17.56 7.52
N ASP A 163 -6.23 17.24 6.23
CA ASP A 163 -7.29 17.76 5.38
C ASP A 163 -8.62 17.05 5.70
N ASN A 164 -9.74 17.55 5.17
CA ASN A 164 -11.06 16.95 5.39
C ASN A 164 -11.24 15.67 4.56
N THR A 165 -10.40 14.66 4.79
CA THR A 165 -10.49 13.38 4.10
C THR A 165 -11.72 12.60 4.57
N LYS A 166 -12.43 11.94 3.64
CA LYS A 166 -13.60 11.10 3.94
C LYS A 166 -13.28 9.93 4.88
N VAL A 167 -12.02 9.53 4.95
CA VAL A 167 -11.57 8.44 5.81
C VAL A 167 -11.59 8.86 7.29
N ALA A 168 -11.25 10.12 7.60
CA ALA A 168 -11.22 10.63 8.97
C ALA A 168 -12.52 11.30 9.38
N VAL A 169 -13.21 11.98 8.44
CA VAL A 169 -14.41 12.78 8.71
C VAL A 169 -15.63 12.16 8.04
N ALA A 170 -16.57 11.67 8.84
CA ALA A 170 -17.84 11.11 8.37
C ALA A 170 -18.81 12.19 7.89
N GLN A 171 -18.90 13.32 8.62
CA GLN A 171 -19.80 14.42 8.30
C GLN A 171 -19.27 15.76 8.85
N ILE A 172 -19.50 16.83 8.10
CA ILE A 172 -19.19 18.20 8.51
C ILE A 172 -20.49 18.90 8.87
N LEU A 173 -20.59 19.42 10.08
CA LEU A 173 -21.77 20.07 10.65
C LEU A 173 -21.53 21.57 10.89
N GLY A 174 -22.58 22.34 11.12
CA GLY A 174 -22.50 23.72 11.63
C GLY A 174 -21.68 24.68 10.79
N GLY A 175 -21.83 24.70 9.46
CA GLY A 175 -21.07 25.63 8.60
C GLY A 175 -19.56 25.35 8.56
N GLY A 176 -19.12 24.13 8.89
CA GLY A 176 -17.71 23.71 8.80
C GLY A 176 -16.94 23.79 10.13
N LYS A 177 -17.61 24.10 11.25
CA LYS A 177 -16.96 24.19 12.58
C LYS A 177 -16.90 22.84 13.29
N GLU A 178 -17.93 22.03 13.19
CA GLU A 178 -18.04 20.73 13.85
C GLU A 178 -17.88 19.58 12.84
N ARG A 179 -17.25 18.50 13.25
CA ARG A 179 -17.00 17.31 12.42
C ARG A 179 -17.37 16.05 13.21
N ARG A 180 -18.19 15.22 12.59
CA ARG A 180 -18.41 13.85 13.07
C ARG A 180 -17.27 12.98 12.53
N LEU A 181 -16.46 12.47 13.43
CA LEU A 181 -15.31 11.61 13.10
C LEU A 181 -15.78 10.20 12.78
N THR A 182 -15.06 9.51 11.93
CA THR A 182 -15.30 8.09 11.66
C THR A 182 -14.91 7.25 12.88
N HIS A 183 -15.57 6.13 13.08
CA HIS A 183 -15.23 5.19 14.18
C HIS A 183 -13.77 4.73 14.07
N GLY A 184 -13.30 4.43 12.84
CA GLY A 184 -11.94 4.02 12.60
C GLY A 184 -10.90 5.08 12.96
N PHE A 185 -11.18 6.37 12.71
CA PHE A 185 -10.30 7.44 13.14
C PHE A 185 -10.22 7.54 14.67
N LEU A 186 -11.35 7.40 15.35
CA LEU A 186 -11.41 7.42 16.81
C LEU A 186 -10.64 6.26 17.43
N GLN A 187 -10.70 5.05 16.84
CA GLN A 187 -9.93 3.90 17.29
C GLN A 187 -8.42 4.15 17.20
N LEU A 188 -7.93 4.64 16.06
CA LEU A 188 -6.52 4.99 15.87
C LEU A 188 -6.07 6.06 16.88
N LYS A 189 -6.87 7.14 17.01
CA LYS A 189 -6.58 8.23 17.93
C LYS A 189 -6.52 7.75 19.39
N SER A 190 -7.45 6.92 19.83
CA SER A 190 -7.48 6.40 21.21
C SER A 190 -6.32 5.45 21.51
N HIS A 191 -5.82 4.74 20.51
CA HIS A 191 -4.67 3.84 20.66
C HIS A 191 -3.35 4.60 20.82
N TYR A 192 -3.15 5.67 20.01
CA TYR A 192 -1.90 6.44 19.98
C TYR A 192 -1.94 7.74 20.78
N LEU A 193 -3.11 8.18 21.24
CA LEU A 193 -3.36 9.33 22.12
C LEU A 193 -2.97 10.70 21.54
N PHE A 194 -2.75 10.82 20.23
CA PHE A 194 -2.42 12.10 19.60
C PHE A 194 -3.62 13.06 19.54
N ALA A 195 -3.35 14.36 19.58
CA ALA A 195 -4.33 15.38 19.27
C ALA A 195 -4.48 15.54 17.76
N HIS A 196 -5.67 15.93 17.30
CA HIS A 196 -5.92 16.15 15.87
C HIS A 196 -6.39 17.58 15.61
N HIS A 197 -6.06 18.07 14.43
CA HIS A 197 -6.57 19.31 13.88
C HIS A 197 -7.02 19.07 12.43
N PHE A 198 -8.19 19.62 12.03
CA PHE A 198 -8.65 19.58 10.65
C PHE A 198 -8.63 20.97 10.06
N CYS A 199 -8.03 21.12 8.89
CA CYS A 199 -8.02 22.38 8.16
C CYS A 199 -9.45 22.89 7.90
N ARG A 200 -9.64 24.21 7.97
CA ARG A 200 -10.92 24.85 7.67
C ARG A 200 -11.23 24.74 6.18
N ILE A 201 -12.52 24.58 5.87
CA ILE A 201 -12.97 24.53 4.48
C ILE A 201 -12.65 25.86 3.79
N ARG A 202 -12.02 25.82 2.62
CA ARG A 202 -11.66 26.98 1.77
C ARG A 202 -10.64 27.96 2.37
N LYS A 203 -9.93 27.61 3.44
CA LYS A 203 -8.80 28.43 3.93
C LYS A 203 -7.48 27.78 3.51
N GLY A 204 -6.94 28.23 2.38
CA GLY A 204 -5.65 27.75 1.83
C GLY A 204 -4.44 27.98 2.74
N ASN A 205 -4.52 28.97 3.65
CA ASN A 205 -3.42 29.35 4.55
C ASN A 205 -3.02 28.23 5.52
N GLU A 206 -4.00 27.42 5.97
CA GLU A 206 -3.74 26.28 6.87
C GLU A 206 -3.19 25.07 6.12
N LYS A 207 -3.26 25.09 4.78
CA LYS A 207 -2.96 23.97 3.86
C LYS A 207 -1.61 24.09 3.13
N GLY A 208 -0.96 25.26 3.21
CA GLY A 208 0.19 25.62 2.35
C GLY A 208 1.36 24.63 2.43
N VAL A 209 1.65 24.08 3.61
CA VAL A 209 2.74 23.11 3.79
C VAL A 209 2.34 21.75 3.21
N VAL A 210 1.11 21.29 3.43
CA VAL A 210 0.64 19.95 2.98
C VAL A 210 0.52 19.84 1.45
N GLU A 211 -0.07 20.85 0.79
CA GLU A 211 -0.14 20.87 -0.70
C GLU A 211 1.26 20.94 -1.32
N GLY A 212 2.16 21.72 -0.72
CA GLY A 212 3.57 21.79 -1.08
C GLY A 212 4.23 20.40 -0.97
N LEU A 213 3.94 19.68 0.10
CA LEU A 213 4.53 18.38 0.40
C LEU A 213 4.08 17.27 -0.56
N VAL A 214 2.77 17.14 -0.83
CA VAL A 214 2.25 16.18 -1.82
C VAL A 214 2.84 16.47 -3.21
N LYS A 215 2.95 17.76 -3.59
CA LYS A 215 3.59 18.17 -4.83
C LYS A 215 5.08 17.86 -4.82
N PHE A 216 5.78 18.17 -3.73
CA PHE A 216 7.20 17.86 -3.54
C PHE A 216 7.47 16.37 -3.67
N THR A 217 6.72 15.54 -2.93
CA THR A 217 6.82 14.08 -2.95
C THR A 217 6.62 13.55 -4.36
N ARG A 218 5.58 14.01 -5.07
CA ARG A 218 5.31 13.57 -6.44
C ARG A 218 6.44 13.91 -7.39
N LEU A 219 6.98 15.13 -7.32
CA LEU A 219 8.03 15.59 -8.23
C LEU A 219 9.40 15.00 -7.94
N ASN A 220 9.71 14.68 -6.67
CA ASN A 220 11.04 14.23 -6.27
C ASN A 220 11.14 12.72 -6.05
N PHE A 221 10.04 12.03 -5.68
CA PHE A 221 10.06 10.60 -5.39
C PHE A 221 9.43 9.77 -6.50
N PHE A 222 8.53 10.37 -7.31
CA PHE A 222 7.85 9.69 -8.41
C PHE A 222 8.26 10.21 -9.81
N VAL A 223 9.31 11.01 -9.89
CA VAL A 223 9.89 11.47 -11.16
C VAL A 223 11.39 11.15 -11.17
N PRO A 224 11.89 10.41 -12.19
CA PRO A 224 11.13 9.75 -13.26
C PRO A 224 10.15 8.71 -12.74
N VAL A 225 9.16 8.32 -13.57
CA VAL A 225 8.13 7.33 -13.17
C VAL A 225 8.80 6.04 -12.71
N PRO A 226 8.64 5.62 -11.44
CA PRO A 226 9.26 4.41 -10.92
C PRO A 226 8.82 3.16 -11.70
N GLN A 227 9.75 2.23 -11.92
CA GLN A 227 9.49 0.94 -12.53
C GLN A 227 9.81 -0.14 -11.49
N VAL A 228 8.79 -0.89 -11.09
CA VAL A 228 8.84 -1.85 -10.00
C VAL A 228 7.99 -3.08 -10.32
N ARG A 229 8.23 -4.17 -9.61
CA ARG A 229 7.45 -5.41 -9.72
C ARG A 229 6.15 -5.33 -8.92
N ASP A 230 6.21 -4.81 -7.71
CA ASP A 230 5.09 -4.81 -6.75
C ASP A 230 5.16 -3.62 -5.79
N PHE A 231 4.21 -3.57 -4.85
CA PHE A 231 4.17 -2.54 -3.82
C PHE A 231 5.27 -2.68 -2.76
N GLU A 232 5.80 -3.86 -2.55
CA GLU A 232 6.89 -4.09 -1.60
C GLU A 232 8.16 -3.40 -2.09
N GLU A 233 8.52 -3.63 -3.36
CA GLU A 233 9.66 -2.97 -4.01
C GLU A 233 9.45 -1.45 -4.09
N LEU A 234 8.23 -1.00 -4.45
CA LEU A 234 7.90 0.43 -4.47
C LEU A 234 8.07 1.08 -3.11
N ASN A 235 7.55 0.47 -2.06
CA ASN A 235 7.61 1.01 -0.71
C ASN A 235 9.03 0.95 -0.12
N GLY A 236 9.81 -0.05 -0.49
CA GLY A 236 11.25 -0.09 -0.19
C GLY A 236 11.99 1.08 -0.82
N PHE A 237 11.75 1.35 -2.11
CA PHE A 237 12.29 2.50 -2.83
C PHE A 237 11.87 3.84 -2.18
N LEU A 238 10.57 4.01 -1.87
CA LEU A 238 10.07 5.24 -1.24
C LEU A 238 10.68 5.45 0.15
N ARG A 239 10.83 4.40 0.95
CA ARG A 239 11.47 4.45 2.27
C ARG A 239 12.93 4.91 2.15
N GLN A 240 13.68 4.34 1.22
CA GLN A 240 15.05 4.80 0.94
C GLN A 240 15.08 6.28 0.57
N ARG A 241 14.18 6.75 -0.30
CA ARG A 241 14.08 8.17 -0.66
C ARG A 241 13.77 9.06 0.55
N CYS A 242 12.93 8.62 1.46
CA CYS A 242 12.67 9.35 2.72
C CYS A 242 13.91 9.41 3.61
N GLU A 243 14.70 8.34 3.67
CA GLU A 243 15.96 8.29 4.42
C GLU A 243 17.03 9.20 3.80
N GLU A 244 17.17 9.19 2.48
CA GLU A 244 18.07 10.10 1.74
C GLU A 244 17.67 11.58 1.95
N ASP A 245 16.36 11.89 1.90
CA ASP A 245 15.86 13.26 2.10
C ASP A 245 16.15 13.80 3.50
N ARG A 246 16.22 12.94 4.53
CA ARG A 246 16.62 13.35 5.90
C ARG A 246 18.04 13.93 5.96
N GLN A 247 18.94 13.55 5.06
CA GLN A 247 20.31 14.05 5.04
C GLN A 247 20.41 15.46 4.46
N ARG A 248 19.36 15.95 3.84
CA ARG A 248 19.34 17.30 3.24
C ARG A 248 19.31 18.37 4.32
N ARG A 249 19.96 19.49 4.01
CA ARG A 249 19.89 20.73 4.81
C ARG A 249 18.96 21.72 4.12
N LEU A 250 18.03 22.26 4.87
CA LEU A 250 17.15 23.33 4.39
C LEU A 250 17.86 24.68 4.43
N ARG A 251 17.51 25.55 3.49
CA ARG A 251 18.01 26.94 3.47
C ARG A 251 17.59 27.66 4.74
N GLY A 252 18.56 28.25 5.45
CA GLY A 252 18.33 29.01 6.68
C GLY A 252 18.22 28.15 7.95
N GLN A 253 18.33 26.84 7.86
CA GLN A 253 18.34 25.94 9.01
C GLN A 253 19.77 25.61 9.46
N PRO A 254 20.03 25.48 10.78
CA PRO A 254 21.37 25.24 11.32
C PRO A 254 21.89 23.83 11.00
N GLY A 255 20.99 22.83 10.87
CA GLY A 255 21.33 21.43 10.69
C GLY A 255 20.64 20.75 9.51
N THR A 256 20.88 19.46 9.37
CA THR A 256 20.14 18.58 8.45
C THR A 256 18.75 18.27 9.01
N LYS A 257 17.83 17.80 8.15
CA LYS A 257 16.51 17.35 8.62
C LYS A 257 16.62 16.22 9.66
N ALA A 258 17.61 15.34 9.55
CA ALA A 258 17.87 14.30 10.54
C ALA A 258 18.24 14.86 11.92
N GLN A 259 19.04 15.92 11.97
CA GLN A 259 19.39 16.59 13.24
C GLN A 259 18.17 17.29 13.86
N LEU A 260 17.38 18.00 13.05
CA LEU A 260 16.13 18.62 13.51
C LEU A 260 15.07 17.59 13.93
N LEU A 261 15.06 16.40 13.31
CA LEU A 261 14.16 15.31 13.72
C LEU A 261 14.41 14.85 15.15
N VAL A 262 15.65 14.90 15.64
CA VAL A 262 15.95 14.58 17.05
C VAL A 262 15.21 15.52 18.00
N GLU A 263 15.09 16.80 17.64
CA GLU A 263 14.32 17.77 18.43
C GLU A 263 12.80 17.47 18.36
N ASP A 264 12.27 17.10 17.19
CA ASP A 264 10.88 16.65 17.06
C ASP A 264 10.61 15.43 17.97
N GLN A 265 11.53 14.46 17.99
CA GLN A 265 11.39 13.22 18.77
C GLN A 265 11.32 13.49 20.28
N THR A 266 11.97 14.55 20.80
CA THR A 266 11.86 14.92 22.22
C THR A 266 10.44 15.32 22.61
N ALA A 267 9.65 15.79 21.66
CA ALA A 267 8.27 16.21 21.86
C ALA A 267 7.23 15.11 21.56
N PHE A 268 7.65 13.93 21.04
CA PHE A 268 6.73 12.87 20.69
C PHE A 268 6.17 12.13 21.91
N LEU A 269 5.01 11.52 21.73
CA LEU A 269 4.51 10.49 22.64
C LEU A 269 5.23 9.16 22.32
N PRO A 270 5.48 8.32 23.34
CA PRO A 270 6.11 7.03 23.15
C PRO A 270 5.24 6.12 22.29
N LEU A 271 5.88 5.23 21.53
CA LEU A 271 5.17 4.17 20.81
C LEU A 271 4.57 3.18 21.82
N PRO A 272 3.31 2.74 21.64
CA PRO A 272 2.77 1.68 22.45
C PRO A 272 3.52 0.36 22.22
N ALA A 273 3.57 -0.51 23.24
CA ALA A 273 4.24 -1.81 23.16
C ALA A 273 3.68 -2.71 22.04
N VAL A 274 2.37 -2.59 21.75
CA VAL A 274 1.70 -3.29 20.65
C VAL A 274 1.24 -2.25 19.64
N PRO A 275 1.67 -2.34 18.38
CA PRO A 275 1.20 -1.43 17.33
C PRO A 275 -0.30 -1.59 17.09
N PHE A 276 -0.95 -0.55 16.57
CA PHE A 276 -2.36 -0.61 16.18
C PHE A 276 -2.55 -1.64 15.06
N GLU A 277 -3.56 -2.50 15.23
CA GLU A 277 -3.89 -3.50 14.21
C GLU A 277 -4.66 -2.83 13.06
N ALA A 278 -3.94 -2.47 11.99
CA ALA A 278 -4.46 -1.71 10.85
C ALA A 278 -5.36 -2.57 9.94
N CYS A 279 -6.38 -3.21 10.50
CA CYS A 279 -7.33 -4.05 9.78
C CYS A 279 -8.77 -3.70 10.08
N ARG A 280 -9.63 -3.82 9.08
CA ARG A 280 -11.09 -3.75 9.25
C ARG A 280 -11.62 -5.12 9.65
N LYS A 281 -12.26 -5.19 10.83
CA LYS A 281 -12.87 -6.42 11.36
C LYS A 281 -14.33 -6.49 10.98
N VAL A 282 -14.74 -7.62 10.39
CA VAL A 282 -16.13 -7.89 10.00
C VAL A 282 -16.50 -9.30 10.45
N SER A 283 -17.58 -9.43 11.22
CA SER A 283 -18.13 -10.74 11.58
C SER A 283 -19.13 -11.18 10.51
N THR A 284 -18.99 -12.39 10.01
CA THR A 284 -19.86 -12.97 8.99
C THR A 284 -19.92 -14.49 9.16
N THR A 285 -20.64 -15.17 8.29
CA THR A 285 -20.75 -16.64 8.26
C THR A 285 -20.25 -17.17 6.93
N ALA A 286 -19.47 -18.24 6.95
CA ALA A 286 -19.04 -18.91 5.74
C ALA A 286 -20.23 -19.57 5.04
N SER A 287 -20.31 -19.43 3.73
CA SER A 287 -21.39 -20.02 2.90
C SER A 287 -21.29 -21.55 2.78
N SER A 288 -22.30 -22.18 2.21
CA SER A 288 -22.29 -23.60 1.84
C SER A 288 -21.18 -23.97 0.83
N LEU A 289 -20.65 -22.99 0.12
CA LEU A 289 -19.51 -23.14 -0.80
C LEU A 289 -18.16 -22.92 -0.10
N SER A 290 -18.14 -22.81 1.24
CA SER A 290 -16.94 -22.49 2.02
C SER A 290 -16.29 -21.15 1.60
N LEU A 291 -17.12 -20.15 1.31
CA LEU A 291 -16.71 -18.80 0.92
C LEU A 291 -17.16 -17.79 1.94
N VAL A 292 -16.35 -16.78 2.15
CA VAL A 292 -16.59 -15.63 3.03
C VAL A 292 -16.49 -14.37 2.21
N ARG A 293 -17.55 -13.54 2.24
CA ARG A 293 -17.58 -12.28 1.50
C ARG A 293 -16.95 -11.14 2.28
N PHE A 294 -16.00 -10.44 1.64
CA PHE A 294 -15.37 -9.24 2.16
C PHE A 294 -15.07 -8.26 1.02
N ASP A 295 -15.51 -7.01 1.19
CA ASP A 295 -15.24 -5.89 0.25
C ASP A 295 -15.57 -6.23 -1.22
N SER A 296 -16.79 -6.79 -1.45
CA SER A 296 -17.31 -7.27 -2.75
C SER A 296 -16.59 -8.49 -3.36
N ASN A 297 -15.67 -9.12 -2.63
CA ASN A 297 -14.93 -10.30 -3.08
C ASN A 297 -15.20 -11.49 -2.15
N ASP A 298 -15.07 -12.69 -2.69
CA ASP A 298 -15.27 -13.94 -1.95
C ASP A 298 -13.92 -14.66 -1.75
N TYR A 299 -13.67 -15.12 -0.52
CA TYR A 299 -12.45 -15.80 -0.12
C TYR A 299 -12.77 -17.15 0.50
N SER A 300 -12.04 -18.20 0.11
CA SER A 300 -12.28 -19.53 0.60
C SER A 300 -11.78 -19.76 2.02
N VAL A 301 -12.49 -20.62 2.76
CA VAL A 301 -12.06 -21.20 4.04
C VAL A 301 -12.05 -22.72 3.93
N PRO A 302 -11.26 -23.43 4.77
CA PRO A 302 -11.35 -24.89 4.82
C PRO A 302 -12.79 -25.37 5.01
N VAL A 303 -13.21 -26.40 4.26
CA VAL A 303 -14.61 -26.87 4.21
C VAL A 303 -15.20 -27.24 5.58
N ARG A 304 -14.36 -27.56 6.56
CA ARG A 304 -14.80 -27.79 7.94
C ARG A 304 -15.44 -26.56 8.61
N TRP A 305 -15.16 -25.37 8.08
CA TRP A 305 -15.69 -24.09 8.56
C TRP A 305 -16.90 -23.58 7.77
N ALA A 306 -17.39 -24.37 6.80
CA ALA A 306 -18.64 -24.03 6.12
C ALA A 306 -19.79 -23.89 7.15
N HIS A 307 -20.64 -22.86 6.96
CA HIS A 307 -21.75 -22.51 7.85
C HIS A 307 -21.34 -22.05 9.27
N HIS A 308 -20.04 -21.87 9.56
CA HIS A 308 -19.58 -21.38 10.86
C HIS A 308 -19.35 -19.87 10.86
N PRO A 309 -19.44 -19.23 12.02
CA PRO A 309 -19.09 -17.82 12.18
C PRO A 309 -17.60 -17.60 11.92
N ILE A 310 -17.29 -16.58 11.11
CA ILE A 310 -15.94 -16.19 10.75
C ILE A 310 -15.75 -14.70 11.04
N VAL A 311 -14.64 -14.35 11.65
CA VAL A 311 -14.18 -12.97 11.79
C VAL A 311 -13.16 -12.71 10.69
N VAL A 312 -13.51 -11.78 9.82
CA VAL A 312 -12.62 -11.32 8.73
C VAL A 312 -11.80 -10.16 9.25
N LYS A 313 -10.48 -10.23 9.12
CA LYS A 313 -9.53 -9.14 9.34
C LYS A 313 -8.98 -8.70 7.98
N GLY A 314 -9.51 -7.60 7.45
CA GLY A 314 -9.08 -7.07 6.15
C GLY A 314 -7.97 -6.04 6.33
N TYR A 315 -6.75 -6.42 6.03
CA TYR A 315 -5.58 -5.55 5.91
C TYR A 315 -5.50 -4.96 4.49
N TRP A 316 -4.56 -4.07 4.25
CA TRP A 316 -4.42 -3.49 2.92
C TRP A 316 -3.84 -4.46 1.87
N GLN A 317 -3.03 -5.44 2.27
CA GLN A 317 -2.43 -6.43 1.36
C GLN A 317 -3.13 -7.79 1.43
N GLU A 318 -3.76 -8.11 2.54
CA GLU A 318 -4.26 -9.45 2.82
C GLU A 318 -5.59 -9.45 3.55
N VAL A 319 -6.28 -10.57 3.44
CA VAL A 319 -7.51 -10.89 4.17
C VAL A 319 -7.24 -12.12 5.00
N VAL A 320 -7.31 -11.97 6.33
CA VAL A 320 -7.12 -13.06 7.28
C VAL A 320 -8.49 -13.47 7.82
N LEU A 321 -8.80 -14.75 7.73
CA LEU A 321 -10.06 -15.34 8.17
C LEU A 321 -9.83 -16.10 9.45
N CYS A 322 -10.57 -15.74 10.52
CA CYS A 322 -10.42 -16.31 11.82
C CYS A 322 -11.71 -17.01 12.27
N ALA A 323 -11.60 -18.20 12.82
CA ALA A 323 -12.68 -18.92 13.48
C ALA A 323 -12.26 -19.30 14.89
N GLN A 324 -13.14 -19.16 15.88
CA GLN A 324 -12.86 -19.48 17.29
C GLN A 324 -11.56 -18.85 17.83
N GLY A 325 -11.25 -17.62 17.39
CA GLY A 325 -10.06 -16.90 17.80
C GLY A 325 -8.75 -17.32 17.10
N GLN A 326 -8.78 -18.34 16.24
CA GLN A 326 -7.60 -18.82 15.49
C GLN A 326 -7.69 -18.44 14.01
N GLU A 327 -6.55 -18.18 13.40
CA GLU A 327 -6.43 -17.99 11.95
C GLU A 327 -6.68 -19.34 11.26
N VAL A 328 -7.63 -19.35 10.31
CA VAL A 328 -8.02 -20.54 9.56
C VAL A 328 -7.71 -20.45 8.07
N ALA A 329 -7.56 -19.23 7.55
CA ALA A 329 -7.12 -18.96 6.19
C ALA A 329 -6.54 -17.56 6.05
N ARG A 330 -5.64 -17.40 5.09
CA ARG A 330 -5.02 -16.12 4.72
C ARG A 330 -4.96 -16.04 3.20
N HIS A 331 -5.45 -14.93 2.64
CA HIS A 331 -5.47 -14.68 1.21
C HIS A 331 -4.87 -13.33 0.90
N ARG A 332 -4.25 -13.19 -0.25
CA ARG A 332 -3.91 -11.86 -0.79
C ARG A 332 -5.20 -11.09 -1.06
N ARG A 333 -5.29 -9.84 -0.60
CA ARG A 333 -6.46 -9.00 -0.84
C ARG A 333 -6.63 -8.68 -2.31
N ASN A 334 -7.81 -8.93 -2.85
CA ASN A 334 -8.18 -8.51 -4.19
C ASN A 334 -8.84 -7.14 -4.14
N TRP A 335 -8.36 -6.22 -4.97
CA TRP A 335 -8.87 -4.86 -5.06
C TRP A 335 -9.84 -4.65 -6.23
N ALA A 336 -9.91 -5.59 -7.16
CA ALA A 336 -10.97 -5.64 -8.16
C ALA A 336 -12.27 -6.13 -7.50
N ALA A 337 -13.42 -5.71 -8.00
CA ALA A 337 -14.71 -6.17 -7.49
C ALA A 337 -15.13 -7.52 -8.10
N GLU A 338 -16.01 -8.24 -7.39
CA GLU A 338 -16.65 -9.49 -7.84
C GLU A 338 -15.67 -10.64 -8.17
N GLN A 339 -14.55 -10.68 -7.45
CA GLN A 339 -13.56 -11.74 -7.60
C GLN A 339 -13.78 -12.84 -6.56
N VAL A 340 -13.47 -14.06 -6.94
CA VAL A 340 -13.47 -15.23 -6.04
C VAL A 340 -12.05 -15.77 -5.95
N THR A 341 -11.51 -15.84 -4.73
CA THR A 341 -10.19 -16.38 -4.45
C THR A 341 -10.32 -17.73 -3.79
N PHE A 342 -9.91 -18.77 -4.48
CA PHE A 342 -9.89 -20.12 -3.97
C PHE A 342 -8.48 -20.52 -3.54
N GLU A 343 -8.39 -21.22 -2.41
CA GLU A 343 -7.22 -22.02 -2.03
C GLU A 343 -7.59 -23.50 -2.23
N PRO A 344 -6.95 -24.21 -3.17
CA PRO A 344 -7.28 -25.59 -3.49
C PRO A 344 -7.29 -26.53 -2.28
N LEU A 345 -6.35 -26.34 -1.35
CA LEU A 345 -6.21 -27.15 -0.15
C LEU A 345 -7.46 -27.12 0.72
N HIS A 346 -8.20 -26.03 0.71
CA HIS A 346 -9.43 -25.90 1.50
C HIS A 346 -10.51 -26.91 1.13
N TYR A 347 -10.49 -27.44 -0.10
CA TYR A 347 -11.53 -28.31 -0.65
C TYR A 347 -11.15 -29.78 -0.75
N LEU A 348 -9.87 -30.14 -0.56
CA LEU A 348 -9.39 -31.51 -0.75
C LEU A 348 -10.14 -32.52 0.15
N ALA A 349 -10.42 -32.15 1.41
CA ALA A 349 -11.18 -33.03 2.31
C ALA A 349 -12.63 -33.29 1.84
N LEU A 350 -13.26 -32.36 1.11
CA LEU A 350 -14.55 -32.56 0.49
C LEU A 350 -14.43 -33.42 -0.76
N LEU A 351 -13.42 -33.15 -1.59
CA LEU A 351 -13.17 -33.90 -2.83
C LEU A 351 -12.78 -35.34 -2.56
N GLU A 352 -12.07 -35.63 -1.48
CA GLU A 352 -11.80 -37.04 -1.07
C GLU A 352 -13.10 -37.80 -0.82
N ARG A 353 -14.12 -37.15 -0.25
CA ARG A 353 -15.46 -37.77 -0.07
C ARG A 353 -16.28 -37.82 -1.35
N LYS A 354 -15.99 -36.94 -2.32
CA LYS A 354 -16.69 -36.81 -3.59
C LYS A 354 -15.70 -36.79 -4.77
N PRO A 355 -14.92 -37.87 -4.99
CA PRO A 355 -13.82 -37.87 -5.96
C PRO A 355 -14.26 -37.61 -7.41
N GLY A 356 -15.47 -37.97 -7.80
CA GLY A 356 -16.01 -37.69 -9.14
C GLY A 356 -16.19 -36.19 -9.45
N ALA A 357 -16.11 -35.29 -8.44
CA ALA A 357 -16.14 -33.85 -8.66
C ALA A 357 -14.75 -33.25 -8.95
N PHE A 358 -13.66 -34.00 -8.82
CA PHE A 358 -12.30 -33.51 -8.86
C PHE A 358 -11.97 -32.76 -10.16
N ASP A 359 -12.31 -33.32 -11.31
CA ASP A 359 -11.98 -32.72 -12.61
C ASP A 359 -12.78 -31.46 -12.95
N HIS A 360 -13.90 -31.25 -12.27
CA HIS A 360 -14.83 -30.14 -12.52
C HIS A 360 -14.84 -29.14 -11.38
N ALA A 361 -14.00 -29.33 -10.35
CA ALA A 361 -13.98 -28.49 -9.18
C ALA A 361 -13.37 -27.11 -9.50
N ARG A 362 -14.20 -26.07 -9.52
CA ARG A 362 -13.76 -24.69 -9.73
C ARG A 362 -12.60 -24.26 -8.81
N PRO A 363 -12.52 -24.69 -7.53
CA PRO A 363 -11.37 -24.38 -6.66
C PRO A 363 -10.02 -24.91 -7.15
N LEU A 364 -10.01 -25.93 -8.02
CA LEU A 364 -8.79 -26.51 -8.60
C LEU A 364 -8.43 -25.90 -9.95
N ALA A 365 -9.30 -25.06 -10.53
CA ALA A 365 -9.06 -24.43 -11.82
C ALA A 365 -7.78 -23.58 -11.78
N GLY A 366 -6.83 -23.87 -12.67
CA GLY A 366 -5.55 -23.16 -12.72
C GLY A 366 -4.52 -23.58 -11.66
N TRP A 367 -4.82 -24.57 -10.82
CA TRP A 367 -3.84 -25.10 -9.88
C TRP A 367 -2.82 -25.96 -10.62
N THR A 368 -1.61 -25.47 -10.77
CA THR A 368 -0.51 -26.14 -11.45
C THR A 368 0.36 -26.88 -10.45
N LEU A 369 0.49 -28.19 -10.66
CA LEU A 369 1.36 -29.07 -9.90
C LEU A 369 2.50 -29.57 -10.80
N PRO A 370 3.67 -29.96 -10.25
CA PRO A 370 4.75 -30.59 -10.99
C PRO A 370 4.28 -31.87 -11.73
N GLU A 371 4.92 -32.19 -12.85
CA GLU A 371 4.54 -33.30 -13.72
C GLU A 371 4.45 -34.67 -13.01
N CYS A 372 5.28 -34.86 -11.98
CA CYS A 372 5.25 -36.11 -11.18
C CYS A 372 3.87 -36.37 -10.52
N PHE A 373 3.12 -35.30 -10.16
CA PHE A 373 1.76 -35.49 -9.63
C PHE A 373 0.76 -35.94 -10.68
N LEU A 374 0.90 -35.49 -11.93
CA LEU A 374 0.07 -35.98 -13.04
C LEU A 374 0.36 -37.43 -13.34
N LEU A 375 1.65 -37.80 -13.33
CA LEU A 375 2.06 -39.21 -13.53
C LEU A 375 1.55 -40.10 -12.40
N LEU A 376 1.67 -39.66 -11.15
CA LEU A 376 1.12 -40.36 -10.00
C LEU A 376 -0.38 -40.58 -10.15
N ARG A 377 -1.14 -39.55 -10.50
CA ARG A 377 -2.59 -39.68 -10.73
C ARG A 377 -2.92 -40.74 -11.76
N ARG A 378 -2.30 -40.67 -12.93
CA ARG A 378 -2.55 -41.64 -14.05
C ARG A 378 -2.25 -43.09 -13.63
N ARG A 379 -1.17 -43.30 -12.87
CA ARG A 379 -0.84 -44.63 -12.36
C ARG A 379 -1.88 -45.14 -11.35
N LEU A 380 -2.25 -44.31 -10.39
CA LEU A 380 -3.24 -44.65 -9.37
C LEU A 380 -4.61 -44.97 -10.01
N GLU A 381 -5.02 -44.19 -11.01
CA GLU A 381 -6.28 -44.43 -11.75
C GLU A 381 -6.22 -45.71 -12.60
N ALA A 382 -5.05 -46.07 -13.13
CA ALA A 382 -4.86 -47.31 -13.87
C ALA A 382 -4.79 -48.58 -12.97
N GLU A 383 -4.21 -48.44 -11.77
CA GLU A 383 -4.02 -49.57 -10.85
C GLU A 383 -5.24 -49.84 -9.95
N ARG A 384 -6.09 -48.81 -9.73
CA ARG A 384 -7.20 -48.88 -8.76
C ARG A 384 -8.52 -48.43 -9.40
N ASP A 385 -9.28 -49.35 -9.87
CA ASP A 385 -10.59 -49.09 -10.45
C ASP A 385 -11.49 -48.30 -9.48
N GLY A 386 -11.83 -47.04 -9.84
CA GLY A 386 -12.74 -46.17 -9.12
C GLY A 386 -12.16 -45.49 -7.86
N ASP A 387 -11.14 -45.99 -7.20
CA ASP A 387 -10.53 -45.44 -5.98
C ASP A 387 -9.21 -44.69 -6.24
N GLY A 388 -8.67 -44.76 -7.45
CA GLY A 388 -7.40 -44.13 -7.79
C GLY A 388 -7.39 -42.60 -7.59
N THR A 389 -8.43 -41.92 -8.03
CA THR A 389 -8.61 -40.48 -7.82
C THR A 389 -8.73 -40.14 -6.33
N ARG A 390 -9.41 -40.96 -5.53
CA ARG A 390 -9.51 -40.75 -4.07
C ARG A 390 -8.14 -40.86 -3.40
N GLU A 391 -7.36 -41.89 -3.77
CA GLU A 391 -6.01 -42.06 -3.23
C GLU A 391 -5.07 -40.90 -3.66
N TYR A 392 -5.17 -40.44 -4.90
CA TYR A 392 -4.46 -39.26 -5.37
C TYR A 392 -4.79 -38.03 -4.52
N ILE A 393 -6.08 -37.79 -4.23
CA ILE A 393 -6.50 -36.69 -3.37
C ILE A 393 -5.91 -36.83 -1.96
N ARG A 394 -5.83 -38.05 -1.42
CA ARG A 394 -5.17 -38.33 -0.13
C ARG A 394 -3.69 -37.93 -0.14
N VAL A 395 -2.98 -38.19 -1.24
CA VAL A 395 -1.61 -37.74 -1.40
C VAL A 395 -1.55 -36.21 -1.45
N LEU A 396 -2.44 -35.55 -2.22
CA LEU A 396 -2.50 -34.08 -2.27
C LEU A 396 -2.77 -33.46 -0.89
N ARG A 397 -3.54 -34.15 -0.04
CA ARG A 397 -3.78 -33.68 1.34
C ARG A 397 -2.54 -33.65 2.22
N LEU A 398 -1.45 -34.31 1.85
CA LEU A 398 -0.18 -34.11 2.53
C LEU A 398 0.33 -32.68 2.42
N LEU A 399 -0.08 -31.92 1.39
CA LEU A 399 0.19 -30.48 1.24
C LEU A 399 -0.45 -29.62 2.34
N GLU A 400 -1.45 -30.14 3.06
CA GLU A 400 -2.01 -29.46 4.26
C GLU A 400 -0.97 -29.32 5.39
N LYS A 401 0.08 -30.16 5.40
CA LYS A 401 1.10 -30.23 6.46
C LYS A 401 2.52 -30.04 5.94
N HIS A 402 2.79 -30.36 4.68
CA HIS A 402 4.12 -30.36 4.09
C HIS A 402 4.13 -29.45 2.86
N PRO A 403 5.09 -28.52 2.73
CA PRO A 403 5.18 -27.67 1.55
C PRO A 403 5.50 -28.51 0.30
N LEU A 404 5.10 -28.01 -0.86
CA LEU A 404 5.30 -28.66 -2.15
C LEU A 404 6.76 -29.03 -2.41
N ALA A 405 7.71 -28.21 -1.95
CA ALA A 405 9.15 -28.47 -2.06
C ALA A 405 9.60 -29.76 -1.36
N GLN A 406 8.91 -30.18 -0.30
CA GLN A 406 9.17 -31.44 0.41
C GLN A 406 8.40 -32.60 -0.19
N LEU A 407 7.13 -32.38 -0.56
CA LEU A 407 6.28 -33.44 -1.08
C LEU A 407 6.68 -33.90 -2.50
N ARG A 408 7.18 -32.99 -3.34
CA ARG A 408 7.61 -33.31 -4.71
C ARG A 408 8.67 -34.43 -4.75
N PRO A 409 9.83 -34.35 -4.06
CA PRO A 409 10.81 -35.43 -4.07
C PRO A 409 10.27 -36.73 -3.47
N ALA A 410 9.38 -36.67 -2.48
CA ALA A 410 8.75 -37.87 -1.92
C ALA A 410 7.84 -38.58 -2.95
N VAL A 411 7.07 -37.83 -3.73
CA VAL A 411 6.28 -38.35 -4.85
C VAL A 411 7.18 -38.96 -5.94
N GLU A 412 8.28 -38.29 -6.30
CA GLU A 412 9.24 -38.80 -7.29
C GLU A 412 9.91 -40.11 -6.82
N GLN A 413 10.23 -40.23 -5.53
CA GLN A 413 10.75 -41.49 -4.94
C GLN A 413 9.68 -42.59 -4.92
N GLY A 414 8.45 -42.26 -4.51
CA GLY A 414 7.32 -43.19 -4.53
C GLY A 414 7.06 -43.76 -5.93
N LEU A 415 7.10 -42.90 -6.95
CA LEU A 415 6.97 -43.33 -8.34
C LEU A 415 8.07 -44.28 -8.80
N LYS A 416 9.30 -44.08 -8.38
CA LYS A 416 10.46 -44.95 -8.67
C LYS A 416 10.35 -46.29 -7.94
N ALA A 417 9.90 -46.28 -6.70
CA ALA A 417 9.75 -47.48 -5.86
C ALA A 417 8.47 -48.25 -6.11
N GLY A 418 7.54 -47.76 -6.96
CA GLY A 418 6.20 -48.34 -7.12
C GLY A 418 5.31 -48.20 -5.87
N ALA A 419 5.66 -47.32 -4.94
CA ALA A 419 4.98 -47.12 -3.66
C ALA A 419 4.07 -45.86 -3.74
N LEU A 420 2.89 -46.02 -4.33
CA LEU A 420 2.05 -44.90 -4.79
C LEU A 420 1.01 -44.43 -3.77
N THR A 421 0.80 -45.18 -2.67
CA THR A 421 -0.20 -44.82 -1.66
C THR A 421 0.23 -43.61 -0.81
N ARG A 422 -0.77 -42.88 -0.26
CA ARG A 422 -0.53 -41.79 0.66
C ARG A 422 0.46 -42.14 1.79
N ASP A 423 0.25 -43.33 2.40
CA ASP A 423 1.04 -43.74 3.56
C ASP A 423 2.47 -44.12 3.16
N ALA A 424 2.63 -44.74 1.97
CA ALA A 424 3.94 -45.02 1.42
C ALA A 424 4.73 -43.74 1.07
N ILE A 425 4.07 -42.80 0.39
CA ILE A 425 4.68 -41.49 0.05
C ILE A 425 5.02 -40.70 1.33
N ALA A 426 4.16 -40.79 2.37
CA ALA A 426 4.41 -40.13 3.64
C ALA A 426 5.70 -40.62 4.32
N GLN A 427 6.10 -41.90 4.11
CA GLN A 427 7.37 -42.42 4.65
C GLN A 427 8.60 -41.71 4.05
N PHE A 428 8.53 -41.28 2.78
CA PHE A 428 9.61 -40.54 2.13
C PHE A 428 9.70 -39.07 2.57
N LEU A 429 8.71 -38.55 3.30
CA LEU A 429 8.76 -37.20 3.88
C LEU A 429 9.61 -37.12 5.15
N TYR A 430 9.79 -38.25 5.83
CA TYR A 430 10.63 -38.32 7.00
C TYR A 430 12.07 -38.65 6.59
N PRO A 431 13.07 -37.99 7.18
CA PRO A 431 14.44 -38.40 6.94
C PRO A 431 14.57 -39.85 7.38
N GLN A 432 14.99 -40.72 6.45
CA GLN A 432 15.34 -42.09 6.78
C GLN A 432 16.42 -42.01 7.86
N PRO A 433 16.23 -42.59 9.02
CA PRO A 433 17.32 -42.69 9.97
C PRO A 433 18.48 -43.33 9.23
N ASP A 434 19.63 -42.68 9.26
CA ASP A 434 20.86 -43.21 8.65
C ASP A 434 21.23 -44.47 9.43
N TRP A 435 20.67 -45.60 8.99
CA TRP A 435 21.00 -46.93 9.52
C TRP A 435 22.45 -47.27 9.10
N ARG A 436 23.39 -46.36 9.42
CA ARG A 436 24.78 -46.77 9.46
C ARG A 436 24.83 -47.83 10.53
N LEU A 437 24.97 -49.07 10.04
CA LEU A 437 25.39 -50.16 10.93
C LEU A 437 26.60 -49.62 11.69
N THR A 438 26.39 -49.17 12.92
CA THR A 438 27.49 -48.94 13.85
C THR A 438 28.08 -50.32 14.08
N LEU A 439 29.07 -50.65 13.26
CA LEU A 439 29.86 -51.87 13.50
C LEU A 439 30.44 -51.68 14.90
N PHE A 440 29.85 -52.42 15.84
CA PHE A 440 30.35 -52.42 17.19
C PHE A 440 31.80 -53.00 17.14
N SER A 441 32.78 -52.18 17.49
CA SER A 441 34.17 -52.63 17.54
C SER A 441 34.33 -53.60 18.69
N LEU A 442 34.64 -54.84 18.36
CA LEU A 442 34.99 -55.87 19.38
C LEU A 442 36.36 -55.62 20.02
N ALA A 443 37.09 -54.59 19.59
CA ALA A 443 38.33 -54.17 20.22
C ALA A 443 38.08 -53.76 21.70
N GLY A 444 38.59 -54.43 22.67
CA GLY A 444 38.32 -54.21 24.10
C GLY A 444 37.25 -55.12 24.71
N HIS A 445 36.58 -55.98 23.91
CA HIS A 445 35.57 -56.94 24.39
C HIS A 445 35.95 -58.39 24.02
N PRO A 446 37.09 -59.00 24.55
CA PRO A 446 37.55 -60.32 24.12
C PRO A 446 36.56 -61.45 24.42
N HIS A 447 35.66 -61.26 25.38
CA HIS A 447 34.63 -62.25 25.76
C HIS A 447 33.51 -62.34 24.65
N LEU A 448 33.35 -61.34 23.75
CA LEU A 448 32.38 -61.36 22.68
C LEU A 448 32.95 -61.90 21.37
N GLN A 449 34.26 -62.05 21.24
CA GLN A 449 34.89 -62.50 19.98
C GLN A 449 34.57 -63.97 19.63
N HIS A 450 34.14 -64.77 20.56
CA HIS A 450 33.77 -66.15 20.35
C HIS A 450 32.27 -66.41 20.40
N VAL A 451 31.43 -65.37 20.53
CA VAL A 451 29.99 -65.51 20.53
C VAL A 451 29.54 -65.69 19.10
N LYS A 452 29.09 -66.86 18.73
CA LYS A 452 28.44 -67.19 17.49
C LYS A 452 26.92 -67.08 17.70
N VAL A 453 26.31 -66.02 17.13
CA VAL A 453 24.86 -65.93 17.05
C VAL A 453 24.41 -66.67 15.82
N THR A 454 23.63 -67.74 16.00
CA THR A 454 23.00 -68.45 14.89
C THR A 454 22.01 -67.50 14.21
N ALA A 455 22.14 -67.31 12.90
CA ALA A 455 21.19 -66.52 12.15
C ALA A 455 19.77 -67.09 12.35
N PRO A 456 18.77 -66.27 12.69
CA PRO A 456 17.41 -66.76 12.86
C PRO A 456 16.95 -67.36 11.51
N ASP A 457 16.35 -68.54 11.57
CA ASP A 457 15.74 -69.15 10.41
C ASP A 457 14.48 -68.37 10.02
N VAL A 458 14.64 -67.59 8.97
CA VAL A 458 13.57 -66.71 8.47
C VAL A 458 12.33 -67.49 7.99
N THR A 459 12.51 -68.76 7.66
CA THR A 459 11.40 -69.65 7.21
C THR A 459 10.40 -69.94 8.34
N GLN A 460 10.81 -69.84 9.61
CA GLN A 460 9.89 -69.98 10.75
C GLN A 460 8.85 -68.82 10.81
N TYR A 461 9.11 -67.67 10.18
CA TYR A 461 8.18 -66.57 10.12
C TYR A 461 7.20 -66.65 8.94
N GLU A 462 7.43 -67.53 7.97
CA GLU A 462 6.49 -67.78 6.85
C GLU A 462 5.15 -68.33 7.34
N THR A 463 5.14 -69.03 8.48
CA THR A 463 3.91 -69.51 9.12
C THR A 463 3.01 -68.36 9.62
N LEU A 464 3.55 -67.19 9.87
CA LEU A 464 2.80 -66.00 10.28
C LEU A 464 2.13 -65.30 9.06
N LEU A 465 2.61 -65.53 7.83
CA LEU A 465 2.04 -64.97 6.60
C LEU A 465 0.94 -65.86 6.03
N GLY A 466 0.82 -67.12 6.49
CA GLY A 466 -0.14 -68.11 6.01
C GLY A 466 -1.53 -68.07 6.66
N GLY A 467 -1.85 -67.06 7.46
CA GLY A 467 -3.07 -67.01 8.28
C GLY A 467 -4.18 -66.06 7.83
N VAL A 468 -4.20 -65.65 6.56
CA VAL A 468 -5.37 -64.88 6.00
C VAL A 468 -5.84 -65.55 4.71
N ARG A 469 -6.83 -66.41 4.86
CA ARG A 469 -7.80 -66.73 3.76
C ARG A 469 -9.09 -65.99 4.04
#